data_b8245aa0b470ebf85a7424f22751441b
#
_entry.id   b8245aa0b470ebf85a7424f22751441b
#
_cell.length_a   1.000
_cell.length_b   1.000
_cell.length_c   1.000
_cell.angle_alpha   90.00
_cell.angle_beta   90.00
_cell.angle_gamma   90.00
#
_symmetry.space_group_name_H-M   'P 1'
#
loop_
_entity.id
_entity.type
_entity.pdbx_description
1 polymer ?
#
loop_
_entity_poly.entity_id
_entity_poly.type
_entity_poly.pdbx_seq_one_letter_code
_entity_poly.pdbx_strand_id
1 'polypeptide(L)'
;DVVARWMREAGMTVTEDALGTLRGRAGPGKRLLLGSHIDSVIDAGNYDGPLGVIVGILTVAHFHKLGWPLPFGIDVLAFGDEEGSRFPSTLSSSSAVAGIFQYDSLTTSDNHGVTFAEALKVFGKNAADIDKARYNPDDVLAYVETHIEQGPALEAANEPLGVVVGIVGQSRLRIVVTGEAGHAGTVPMPMRRDALAGAAEMVLFVETLARDHARDAMVATVGRI
;
A
#
# COMPACT_ATOMS: atom_id res chain seq x y z
N ASP A 1 6.48 -11.82 -14.01
CA ASP A 1 7.39 -12.09 -15.15
C ASP A 1 7.84 -10.85 -15.92
N VAL A 2 6.94 -9.90 -16.22
CA VAL A 2 7.30 -8.68 -16.98
C VAL A 2 8.28 -7.81 -16.19
N VAL A 3 8.00 -7.51 -14.94
CA VAL A 3 8.85 -6.69 -14.06
C VAL A 3 10.23 -7.33 -13.90
N ALA A 4 10.27 -8.64 -13.64
CA ALA A 4 11.54 -9.37 -13.55
C ALA A 4 12.36 -9.31 -14.83
N ARG A 5 11.71 -9.32 -15.99
CA ARG A 5 12.37 -9.14 -17.28
C ARG A 5 12.96 -7.74 -17.42
N TRP A 6 12.20 -6.70 -17.14
CA TRP A 6 12.67 -5.31 -17.19
C TRP A 6 13.85 -5.07 -16.23
N MET A 7 13.81 -5.64 -15.03
CA MET A 7 14.94 -5.58 -14.10
C MET A 7 16.19 -6.22 -14.70
N ARG A 8 16.06 -7.40 -15.36
CA ARG A 8 17.22 -8.05 -16.02
C ARG A 8 17.75 -7.24 -17.21
N GLU A 9 16.84 -6.69 -18.03
CA GLU A 9 17.20 -5.81 -19.15
C GLU A 9 17.92 -4.53 -18.68
N ALA A 10 17.61 -4.06 -17.46
CA ALA A 10 18.30 -2.96 -16.81
C ALA A 10 19.67 -3.34 -16.21
N GLY A 11 20.11 -4.60 -16.36
CA GLY A 11 21.41 -5.09 -15.86
C GLY A 11 21.39 -5.60 -14.42
N MET A 12 20.22 -5.88 -13.85
CA MET A 12 20.10 -6.38 -12.48
C MET A 12 20.07 -7.90 -12.41
N THR A 13 20.61 -8.47 -11.34
CA THR A 13 20.34 -9.85 -10.94
C THR A 13 19.01 -9.89 -10.18
N VAL A 14 18.09 -10.77 -10.59
CA VAL A 14 16.73 -10.80 -10.05
C VAL A 14 16.49 -12.05 -9.23
N THR A 15 15.96 -11.89 -8.03
CA THR A 15 15.47 -12.95 -7.14
C THR A 15 14.02 -12.65 -6.73
N GLU A 16 13.33 -13.67 -6.24
CA GLU A 16 11.96 -13.57 -5.74
C GLU A 16 11.89 -14.25 -4.39
N ASP A 17 11.36 -13.57 -3.38
CA ASP A 17 11.28 -14.09 -2.02
C ASP A 17 10.03 -14.94 -1.76
N ALA A 18 9.84 -15.34 -0.50
CA ALA A 18 8.75 -16.21 -0.07
C ALA A 18 7.36 -15.55 -0.12
N LEU A 19 7.28 -14.23 -0.23
CA LEU A 19 6.02 -13.48 -0.39
C LEU A 19 5.81 -12.98 -1.82
N GLY A 20 6.73 -13.35 -2.75
CA GLY A 20 6.64 -12.94 -4.15
C GLY A 20 7.24 -11.57 -4.43
N THR A 21 7.90 -10.92 -3.46
CA THR A 21 8.64 -9.69 -3.72
C THR A 21 9.75 -9.95 -4.73
N LEU A 22 9.72 -9.23 -5.85
CA LEU A 22 10.83 -9.24 -6.78
C LEU A 22 11.92 -8.28 -6.29
N ARG A 23 13.14 -8.78 -6.26
CA ARG A 23 14.33 -8.01 -5.89
C ARG A 23 15.30 -7.99 -7.07
N GLY A 24 15.43 -6.83 -7.70
CA GLY A 24 16.46 -6.56 -8.73
C GLY A 24 17.69 -5.93 -8.08
N ARG A 25 18.86 -6.51 -8.27
CA ARG A 25 20.09 -6.14 -7.56
C ARG A 25 21.18 -5.69 -8.52
N ALA A 26 21.78 -4.49 -8.31
CA ALA A 26 22.88 -3.94 -9.07
C ALA A 26 23.94 -3.33 -8.15
N GLY A 27 25.22 -3.29 -8.58
CA GLY A 27 26.32 -2.65 -7.86
C GLY A 27 26.77 -3.40 -6.59
N PRO A 28 27.89 -2.97 -5.99
CA PRO A 28 28.54 -3.61 -4.85
C PRO A 28 28.13 -3.03 -3.49
N GLY A 29 28.53 -3.68 -2.40
CA GLY A 29 28.50 -3.14 -1.04
C GLY A 29 27.13 -2.93 -0.44
N LYS A 30 27.01 -1.93 0.44
CA LYS A 30 25.75 -1.58 1.10
C LYS A 30 24.69 -1.15 0.10
N ARG A 31 23.44 -1.29 0.46
CA ARG A 31 22.28 -1.19 -0.44
C ARG A 31 21.49 0.08 -0.23
N LEU A 32 21.28 0.87 -1.28
CA LEU A 32 20.17 1.79 -1.39
C LEU A 32 18.96 1.00 -1.90
N LEU A 33 17.88 0.97 -1.15
CA LEU A 33 16.65 0.29 -1.54
C LEU A 33 15.73 1.29 -2.23
N LEU A 34 15.33 0.96 -3.45
CA LEU A 34 14.30 1.69 -4.21
C LEU A 34 13.10 0.75 -4.31
N GLY A 35 11.99 1.07 -3.66
CA GLY A 35 10.88 0.14 -3.58
C GLY A 35 9.54 0.81 -3.78
N SER A 36 8.56 0.05 -4.23
CA SER A 36 7.13 0.32 -4.21
C SER A 36 6.37 -0.96 -4.48
N HIS A 37 5.03 -0.91 -4.51
CA HIS A 37 4.19 -2.08 -4.71
C HIS A 37 3.76 -2.26 -6.18
N ILE A 38 3.33 -3.48 -6.52
CA ILE A 38 2.83 -3.85 -7.84
C ILE A 38 1.40 -4.39 -7.81
N ASP A 39 0.85 -4.63 -6.64
CA ASP A 39 -0.58 -4.87 -6.45
C ASP A 39 -1.35 -3.55 -6.44
N SER A 40 -2.65 -3.63 -6.50
CA SER A 40 -3.53 -2.48 -6.62
C SER A 40 -4.92 -2.81 -6.11
N VAL A 41 -5.68 -1.80 -5.71
CA VAL A 41 -7.10 -1.95 -5.42
C VAL A 41 -7.91 -2.13 -6.70
N ILE A 42 -9.15 -2.62 -6.58
CA ILE A 42 -10.07 -2.74 -7.71
C ILE A 42 -10.34 -1.33 -8.27
N ASP A 43 -10.28 -1.20 -9.59
CA ASP A 43 -10.49 0.06 -10.33
C ASP A 43 -9.49 1.18 -9.95
N ALA A 44 -8.28 0.82 -9.55
CA ALA A 44 -7.20 1.76 -9.25
C ALA A 44 -6.67 2.49 -10.49
N GLY A 45 -5.95 3.58 -10.24
CA GLY A 45 -5.16 4.26 -11.27
C GLY A 45 -3.94 3.43 -11.70
N ASN A 46 -3.44 3.71 -12.91
CA ASN A 46 -2.33 2.95 -13.51
C ASN A 46 -0.97 3.14 -12.82
N TYR A 47 -0.83 4.17 -11.99
CA TYR A 47 0.45 4.61 -11.44
C TYR A 47 0.60 4.32 -9.94
N ASP A 48 -0.48 3.89 -9.29
CA ASP A 48 -0.51 3.61 -7.86
C ASP A 48 0.34 2.38 -7.54
N GLY A 49 1.52 2.61 -6.96
CA GLY A 49 2.56 1.62 -6.72
C GLY A 49 3.49 1.33 -7.89
N PRO A 50 2.99 0.86 -9.08
CA PRO A 50 3.85 0.50 -10.21
C PRO A 50 4.78 1.62 -10.68
N LEU A 51 4.40 2.89 -10.53
CA LEU A 51 5.26 4.03 -10.88
C LEU A 51 6.60 3.95 -10.14
N GLY A 52 6.59 3.73 -8.83
CA GLY A 52 7.81 3.71 -8.01
C GLY A 52 8.74 2.56 -8.40
N VAL A 53 8.19 1.39 -8.68
CA VAL A 53 8.95 0.25 -9.18
C VAL A 53 9.60 0.56 -10.53
N ILE A 54 8.84 1.12 -11.47
CA ILE A 54 9.33 1.48 -12.81
C ILE A 54 10.42 2.55 -12.71
N VAL A 55 10.24 3.59 -11.90
CA VAL A 55 11.25 4.63 -11.66
C VAL A 55 12.54 4.02 -11.10
N GLY A 56 12.44 3.10 -10.14
CA GLY A 56 13.60 2.36 -9.61
C GLY A 56 14.35 1.60 -10.70
N ILE A 57 13.62 0.86 -11.55
CA ILE A 57 14.20 0.11 -12.68
C ILE A 57 14.89 1.06 -13.68
N LEU A 58 14.21 2.14 -14.07
CA LEU A 58 14.75 3.12 -15.01
C LEU A 58 15.98 3.84 -14.46
N THR A 59 16.04 4.08 -13.15
CA THR A 59 17.21 4.65 -12.49
C THR A 59 18.44 3.74 -12.68
N VAL A 60 18.30 2.45 -12.41
CA VAL A 60 19.40 1.48 -12.61
C VAL A 60 19.75 1.36 -14.09
N ALA A 61 18.75 1.25 -14.97
CA ALA A 61 18.96 1.19 -16.43
C ALA A 61 19.73 2.41 -16.95
N HIS A 62 19.45 3.60 -16.42
CA HIS A 62 20.15 4.82 -16.80
C HIS A 62 21.65 4.77 -16.46
N PHE A 63 22.01 4.40 -15.23
CA PHE A 63 23.40 4.25 -14.83
C PHE A 63 24.12 3.14 -15.62
N HIS A 64 23.44 2.03 -15.84
CA HIS A 64 23.96 0.93 -16.65
C HIS A 64 24.27 1.36 -18.09
N LYS A 65 23.34 2.10 -18.72
CA LYS A 65 23.52 2.63 -20.08
C LYS A 65 24.68 3.62 -20.20
N LEU A 66 24.91 4.42 -19.17
CA LEU A 66 26.02 5.38 -19.12
C LEU A 66 27.37 4.71 -18.83
N GLY A 67 27.38 3.44 -18.44
CA GLY A 67 28.58 2.74 -17.99
C GLY A 67 29.15 3.32 -16.69
N TRP A 68 28.37 4.04 -15.88
CA TRP A 68 28.81 4.62 -14.63
C TRP A 68 28.88 3.58 -13.53
N PRO A 69 30.04 3.39 -12.90
CA PRO A 69 30.14 2.47 -11.78
C PRO A 69 29.33 3.00 -10.60
N LEU A 70 28.49 2.12 -10.03
CA LEU A 70 27.76 2.45 -8.82
C LEU A 70 28.72 2.37 -7.61
N PRO A 71 28.83 3.42 -6.79
CA PRO A 71 29.71 3.42 -5.61
C PRO A 71 29.16 2.57 -4.45
N PHE A 72 27.89 2.19 -4.53
CA PHE A 72 27.17 1.30 -3.62
C PHE A 72 26.16 0.47 -4.40
N GLY A 73 25.56 -0.49 -3.75
CA GLY A 73 24.54 -1.30 -4.36
C GLY A 73 23.18 -0.61 -4.40
N ILE A 74 22.42 -0.89 -5.46
CA ILE A 74 20.99 -0.51 -5.55
C ILE A 74 20.20 -1.81 -5.62
N ASP A 75 19.18 -1.94 -4.76
CA ASP A 75 18.17 -2.99 -4.85
C ASP A 75 16.84 -2.33 -5.20
N VAL A 76 16.23 -2.77 -6.30
CA VAL A 76 14.86 -2.39 -6.66
C VAL A 76 13.91 -3.46 -6.13
N LEU A 77 12.94 -3.06 -5.33
CA LEU A 77 11.97 -3.93 -4.69
C LEU A 77 10.58 -3.69 -5.30
N ALA A 78 9.96 -4.75 -5.80
CA ALA A 78 8.57 -4.73 -6.24
C ALA A 78 7.75 -5.56 -5.25
N PHE A 79 7.08 -4.88 -4.34
CA PHE A 79 6.27 -5.49 -3.29
C PHE A 79 4.93 -5.96 -3.85
N GLY A 80 4.43 -7.07 -3.35
CA GLY A 80 3.06 -7.50 -3.50
C GLY A 80 2.30 -7.32 -2.19
N ASP A 81 0.96 -7.32 -2.26
CA ASP A 81 0.07 -7.34 -1.11
C ASP A 81 0.29 -6.16 -0.13
N GLU A 82 0.50 -4.96 -0.68
CA GLU A 82 0.55 -3.71 0.06
C GLU A 82 -0.86 -3.27 0.45
N GLU A 83 -1.78 -3.32 -0.50
CA GLU A 83 -3.14 -2.78 -0.43
C GLU A 83 -4.11 -3.65 0.38
N GLY A 84 -3.77 -4.91 0.62
CA GLY A 84 -4.67 -5.84 1.29
C GLY A 84 -5.93 -6.15 0.47
N SER A 85 -5.83 -6.10 -0.85
CA SER A 85 -6.98 -6.27 -1.76
C SER A 85 -7.61 -7.66 -1.67
N ARG A 86 -6.83 -8.69 -1.40
CA ARG A 86 -7.29 -10.07 -1.27
C ARG A 86 -7.48 -10.51 0.18
N PHE A 87 -6.50 -10.22 1.03
CA PHE A 87 -6.51 -10.60 2.44
C PHE A 87 -6.68 -9.34 3.30
N PRO A 88 -7.29 -9.45 4.50
CA PRO A 88 -7.44 -8.31 5.43
C PRO A 88 -6.12 -8.00 6.17
N SER A 89 -5.02 -8.06 5.45
CA SER A 89 -3.66 -7.72 5.87
C SER A 89 -3.02 -6.83 4.82
N THR A 90 -2.31 -5.81 5.24
CA THR A 90 -1.60 -4.88 4.37
C THR A 90 -0.10 -4.95 4.64
N LEU A 91 0.72 -4.46 3.71
CA LEU A 91 2.17 -4.33 3.88
C LEU A 91 2.89 -5.66 4.16
N SER A 92 2.32 -6.81 3.75
CA SER A 92 2.86 -8.13 4.09
C SER A 92 4.28 -8.32 3.59
N SER A 93 4.54 -7.98 2.33
CA SER A 93 5.86 -8.13 1.70
C SER A 93 6.90 -7.18 2.28
N SER A 94 6.56 -5.89 2.43
CA SER A 94 7.48 -4.88 2.97
C SER A 94 7.79 -5.13 4.44
N SER A 95 6.83 -5.61 5.24
CA SER A 95 7.05 -5.99 6.63
C SER A 95 8.01 -7.18 6.77
N ALA A 96 7.96 -8.16 5.86
CA ALA A 96 8.91 -9.26 5.84
C ALA A 96 10.33 -8.78 5.51
N VAL A 97 10.47 -7.89 4.52
CA VAL A 97 11.75 -7.25 4.17
C VAL A 97 12.32 -6.45 5.34
N ALA A 98 11.46 -5.77 6.11
CA ALA A 98 11.83 -5.06 7.34
C ALA A 98 12.09 -5.99 8.54
N GLY A 99 11.70 -7.27 8.47
CA GLY A 99 11.87 -8.24 9.56
C GLY A 99 10.84 -8.11 10.68
N ILE A 100 9.66 -7.58 10.37
CA ILE A 100 8.54 -7.38 11.31
C ILE A 100 7.23 -8.03 10.83
N PHE A 101 7.35 -9.06 9.99
CA PHE A 101 6.19 -9.77 9.45
C PHE A 101 5.29 -10.32 10.56
N GLN A 102 3.98 -10.15 10.39
CA GLN A 102 2.98 -10.60 11.35
C GLN A 102 2.49 -12.00 10.97
N TYR A 103 3.03 -13.03 11.58
CA TYR A 103 2.72 -14.43 11.26
C TYR A 103 1.24 -14.81 11.43
N ASP A 104 0.51 -14.13 12.32
CA ASP A 104 -0.93 -14.35 12.52
C ASP A 104 -1.73 -14.04 11.24
N SER A 105 -1.22 -13.17 10.35
CA SER A 105 -1.84 -12.88 9.06
C SER A 105 -1.96 -14.12 8.16
N LEU A 106 -1.09 -15.11 8.33
CA LEU A 106 -1.14 -16.37 7.55
C LEU A 106 -2.43 -17.16 7.75
N THR A 107 -3.12 -16.95 8.87
CA THR A 107 -4.39 -17.61 9.20
C THR A 107 -5.61 -16.82 8.70
N THR A 108 -5.43 -15.60 8.21
CA THR A 108 -6.53 -14.80 7.66
C THR A 108 -6.98 -15.37 6.33
N SER A 109 -8.30 -15.30 6.07
CA SER A 109 -8.90 -15.85 4.86
C SER A 109 -9.42 -14.76 3.95
N ASP A 110 -9.35 -15.01 2.65
CA ASP A 110 -10.01 -14.21 1.63
C ASP A 110 -11.54 -14.44 1.63
N ASN A 111 -12.25 -13.75 0.75
CA ASN A 111 -13.72 -13.85 0.59
C ASN A 111 -14.21 -15.23 0.12
N HIS A 112 -13.30 -16.12 -0.27
CA HIS A 112 -13.58 -17.50 -0.68
C HIS A 112 -13.21 -18.51 0.41
N GLY A 113 -12.73 -18.05 1.57
CA GLY A 113 -12.31 -18.90 2.68
C GLY A 113 -10.93 -19.51 2.51
N VAL A 114 -10.14 -19.09 1.50
CA VAL A 114 -8.75 -19.53 1.30
C VAL A 114 -7.86 -18.73 2.24
N THR A 115 -7.07 -19.41 3.07
CA THR A 115 -6.12 -18.74 3.96
C THR A 115 -4.91 -18.18 3.19
N PHE A 116 -4.27 -17.15 3.76
CA PHE A 116 -3.05 -16.59 3.17
C PHE A 116 -1.95 -17.67 3.03
N ALA A 117 -1.77 -18.53 4.03
CA ALA A 117 -0.83 -19.65 3.97
C ALA A 117 -1.13 -20.62 2.82
N GLU A 118 -2.40 -20.96 2.58
CA GLU A 118 -2.81 -21.80 1.45
C GLU A 118 -2.56 -21.12 0.12
N ALA A 119 -2.84 -19.82 0.01
CA ALA A 119 -2.58 -19.05 -1.20
C ALA A 119 -1.07 -19.01 -1.52
N LEU A 120 -0.20 -18.80 -0.53
CA LEU A 120 1.26 -18.87 -0.71
C LEU A 120 1.70 -20.23 -1.22
N LYS A 121 1.15 -21.31 -0.66
CA LYS A 121 1.46 -22.68 -1.11
C LYS A 121 1.04 -22.91 -2.56
N VAL A 122 -0.15 -22.45 -2.97
CA VAL A 122 -0.61 -22.52 -4.36
C VAL A 122 0.27 -21.69 -5.28
N PHE A 123 0.78 -20.56 -4.81
CA PHE A 123 1.73 -19.71 -5.52
C PHE A 123 3.15 -20.35 -5.61
N GLY A 124 3.34 -21.51 -5.00
CA GLY A 124 4.62 -22.22 -5.00
C GLY A 124 5.63 -21.70 -3.98
N LYS A 125 5.16 -20.99 -2.97
CA LYS A 125 5.98 -20.40 -1.90
C LYS A 125 5.83 -21.17 -0.59
N ASN A 126 6.81 -21.01 0.30
CA ASN A 126 6.81 -21.62 1.63
C ASN A 126 6.87 -20.54 2.70
N ALA A 127 5.87 -20.48 3.55
CA ALA A 127 5.80 -19.52 4.66
C ALA A 127 6.99 -19.64 5.64
N ALA A 128 7.61 -20.83 5.75
CA ALA A 128 8.80 -21.01 6.58
C ALA A 128 10.05 -20.26 6.08
N ASP A 129 10.00 -19.75 4.85
CA ASP A 129 11.10 -19.01 4.23
C ASP A 129 10.93 -17.49 4.31
N ILE A 130 9.85 -16.99 4.92
CA ILE A 130 9.52 -15.56 4.99
C ILE A 130 10.65 -14.76 5.63
N ASP A 131 11.25 -15.25 6.72
CA ASP A 131 12.36 -14.56 7.40
C ASP A 131 13.60 -14.36 6.53
N LYS A 132 13.76 -15.15 5.45
CA LYS A 132 14.86 -14.99 4.49
C LYS A 132 14.73 -13.73 3.63
N ALA A 133 13.55 -13.11 3.60
CA ALA A 133 13.31 -11.84 2.90
C ALA A 133 13.98 -10.66 3.61
N ARG A 134 14.20 -10.76 4.92
CA ARG A 134 14.72 -9.69 5.77
C ARG A 134 16.08 -9.19 5.31
N TYR A 135 16.23 -7.86 5.29
CA TYR A 135 17.52 -7.20 5.20
C TYR A 135 18.18 -7.07 6.58
N ASN A 136 19.51 -7.20 6.61
CA ASN A 136 20.26 -6.76 7.76
C ASN A 136 20.34 -5.20 7.71
N PRO A 137 19.88 -4.48 8.74
CA PRO A 137 19.91 -3.01 8.75
C PRO A 137 21.30 -2.42 8.51
N ASP A 138 22.37 -3.10 8.95
CA ASP A 138 23.75 -2.65 8.75
C ASP A 138 24.17 -2.64 7.28
N ASP A 139 23.49 -3.41 6.44
CA ASP A 139 23.76 -3.50 5.01
C ASP A 139 22.92 -2.51 4.18
N VAL A 140 22.00 -1.77 4.82
CA VAL A 140 21.10 -0.81 4.18
C VAL A 140 21.60 0.62 4.41
N LEU A 141 21.70 1.40 3.35
CA LEU A 141 22.02 2.83 3.40
C LEU A 141 20.78 3.68 3.68
N ALA A 142 19.74 3.42 2.90
CA ALA A 142 18.45 4.08 2.99
C ALA A 142 17.41 3.30 2.18
N TYR A 143 16.14 3.59 2.43
CA TYR A 143 15.01 3.23 1.59
C TYR A 143 14.41 4.50 0.99
N VAL A 144 14.12 4.47 -0.30
CA VAL A 144 13.45 5.56 -1.02
C VAL A 144 12.31 4.97 -1.82
N GLU A 145 11.15 5.58 -1.71
CA GLU A 145 9.99 5.25 -2.50
C GLU A 145 9.53 6.48 -3.29
N THR A 146 9.38 6.32 -4.60
CA THR A 146 8.69 7.28 -5.44
C THR A 146 7.25 6.83 -5.56
N HIS A 147 6.32 7.68 -5.20
CA HIS A 147 4.89 7.35 -5.23
C HIS A 147 4.10 8.52 -5.80
N ILE A 148 2.91 8.26 -6.33
CA ILE A 148 1.97 9.32 -6.66
C ILE A 148 1.52 10.03 -5.37
N GLU A 149 1.11 11.28 -5.46
CA GLU A 149 0.59 12.01 -4.29
C GLU A 149 -0.75 11.42 -3.80
N GLN A 150 -1.53 10.82 -4.67
CA GLN A 150 -2.92 10.40 -4.43
C GLN A 150 -3.81 11.57 -3.96
N GLY A 151 -3.46 12.78 -4.37
CA GLY A 151 -4.13 14.00 -3.98
C GLY A 151 -3.82 15.15 -4.94
N PRO A 152 -4.49 16.30 -4.82
CA PRO A 152 -4.39 17.41 -5.74
C PRO A 152 -3.44 18.53 -5.30
N ALA A 153 -2.74 18.41 -4.16
CA ALA A 153 -2.06 19.55 -3.55
C ALA A 153 -0.82 19.99 -4.34
N LEU A 154 0.01 19.05 -4.79
CA LEU A 154 1.19 19.35 -5.63
C LEU A 154 0.77 19.89 -7.00
N GLU A 155 -0.28 19.31 -7.62
CA GLU A 155 -0.82 19.81 -8.87
C GLU A 155 -1.33 21.26 -8.71
N ALA A 156 -2.10 21.53 -7.67
CA ALA A 156 -2.60 22.89 -7.37
C ALA A 156 -1.48 23.89 -7.08
N ALA A 157 -0.36 23.44 -6.51
CA ALA A 157 0.83 24.25 -6.27
C ALA A 157 1.75 24.37 -7.50
N ASN A 158 1.46 23.63 -8.60
CA ASN A 158 2.31 23.48 -9.77
C ASN A 158 3.73 22.98 -9.43
N GLU A 159 3.81 22.05 -8.46
CA GLU A 159 5.05 21.43 -8.01
C GLU A 159 5.14 19.99 -8.55
N PRO A 160 6.23 19.63 -9.25
CA PRO A 160 6.36 18.30 -9.83
C PRO A 160 6.68 17.20 -8.81
N LEU A 161 7.25 17.58 -7.65
CA LEU A 161 7.71 16.66 -6.62
C LEU A 161 7.48 17.27 -5.23
N GLY A 162 7.21 16.40 -4.27
CA GLY A 162 7.16 16.73 -2.85
C GLY A 162 7.91 15.69 -2.02
N VAL A 163 8.44 16.10 -0.88
CA VAL A 163 9.04 15.19 0.09
C VAL A 163 8.02 14.94 1.19
N VAL A 164 7.68 13.66 1.41
CA VAL A 164 6.79 13.25 2.50
C VAL A 164 7.47 13.54 3.83
N VAL A 165 6.84 14.36 4.66
CA VAL A 165 7.36 14.75 5.98
C VAL A 165 6.71 13.98 7.14
N GLY A 166 5.65 13.24 6.85
CA GLY A 166 4.94 12.41 7.84
C GLY A 166 3.82 11.61 7.19
N ILE A 167 3.45 10.52 7.84
CA ILE A 167 2.29 9.70 7.47
C ILE A 167 1.29 9.79 8.61
N VAL A 168 0.03 10.12 8.28
CA VAL A 168 -1.04 10.24 9.26
C VAL A 168 -1.50 8.87 9.75
N GLY A 169 -1.90 8.80 11.03
CA GLY A 169 -2.57 7.63 11.58
C GLY A 169 -3.98 7.49 11.01
N GLN A 170 -4.46 6.25 10.87
CA GLN A 170 -5.79 5.96 10.37
C GLN A 170 -6.63 5.26 11.43
N SER A 171 -7.90 5.70 11.59
CA SER A 171 -8.92 4.99 12.35
C SER A 171 -10.07 4.61 11.43
N ARG A 172 -10.42 3.32 11.37
CA ARG A 172 -11.57 2.81 10.62
C ARG A 172 -12.67 2.45 11.60
N LEU A 173 -13.86 3.04 11.40
CA LEU A 173 -15.00 2.81 12.26
C LEU A 173 -16.15 2.20 11.44
N ARG A 174 -16.85 1.25 12.07
CA ARG A 174 -18.14 0.76 11.59
C ARG A 174 -19.21 1.18 12.56
N ILE A 175 -20.17 1.97 12.07
CA ILE A 175 -21.29 2.46 12.88
C ILE A 175 -22.57 1.78 12.38
N VAL A 176 -23.36 1.24 13.30
CA VAL A 176 -24.66 0.66 12.99
C VAL A 176 -25.73 1.56 13.58
N VAL A 177 -26.57 2.11 12.71
CA VAL A 177 -27.72 2.94 13.11
C VAL A 177 -28.99 2.13 12.97
N THR A 178 -29.71 1.93 14.09
CA THR A 178 -30.94 1.14 14.12
C THR A 178 -32.14 2.07 14.26
N GLY A 179 -33.05 1.95 13.34
CA GLY A 179 -34.33 2.66 13.32
C GLY A 179 -35.52 1.72 13.42
N GLU A 180 -36.70 2.27 13.15
CA GLU A 180 -37.97 1.55 13.16
C GLU A 180 -38.72 1.81 11.84
N ALA A 181 -39.18 0.73 11.21
CA ALA A 181 -39.98 0.86 9.99
C ALA A 181 -41.36 1.40 10.30
N GLY A 182 -41.81 2.37 9.52
CA GLY A 182 -43.10 2.99 9.69
C GLY A 182 -43.70 3.50 8.37
N HIS A 183 -45.02 3.63 8.32
CA HIS A 183 -45.69 4.15 7.14
C HIS A 183 -45.32 5.60 6.87
N ALA A 184 -44.96 5.92 5.64
CA ALA A 184 -44.42 7.22 5.26
C ALA A 184 -45.41 8.39 5.52
N GLY A 185 -46.70 8.19 5.35
CA GLY A 185 -47.73 9.25 5.45
C GLY A 185 -48.45 9.31 6.79
N THR A 186 -48.41 8.27 7.64
CA THR A 186 -49.25 8.21 8.86
C THR A 186 -48.45 8.23 10.16
N VAL A 187 -47.16 7.96 10.16
CA VAL A 187 -46.33 8.08 11.36
C VAL A 187 -45.90 9.54 11.55
N PRO A 188 -46.34 10.23 12.62
CA PRO A 188 -45.95 11.60 12.88
C PRO A 188 -44.44 11.76 13.05
N MET A 189 -43.87 12.87 12.58
CA MET A 189 -42.42 13.12 12.63
C MET A 189 -41.80 12.94 14.03
N PRO A 190 -42.42 13.42 15.15
CA PRO A 190 -41.83 13.22 16.49
C PRO A 190 -41.81 11.77 16.97
N MET A 191 -42.54 10.86 16.29
CA MET A 191 -42.58 9.43 16.61
C MET A 191 -41.71 8.60 15.71
N ARG A 192 -41.07 9.22 14.68
CA ARG A 192 -40.18 8.51 13.76
C ARG A 192 -38.84 8.19 14.38
N ARG A 193 -38.36 7.01 14.05
CA ARG A 193 -36.98 6.56 14.33
C ARG A 193 -36.33 6.16 13.00
N ASP A 194 -36.00 7.18 12.20
CA ASP A 194 -35.46 6.99 10.85
C ASP A 194 -33.94 6.84 10.91
N ALA A 195 -33.46 5.61 10.64
CA ALA A 195 -32.04 5.29 10.68
C ALA A 195 -31.24 6.06 9.63
N LEU A 196 -31.84 6.28 8.44
CA LEU A 196 -31.15 6.98 7.37
C LEU A 196 -30.99 8.47 7.69
N ALA A 197 -32.00 9.11 8.27
CA ALA A 197 -31.89 10.49 8.72
C ALA A 197 -30.78 10.64 9.77
N GLY A 198 -30.74 9.77 10.77
CA GLY A 198 -29.65 9.76 11.76
C GLY A 198 -28.27 9.49 11.15
N ALA A 199 -28.16 8.58 10.19
CA ALA A 199 -26.91 8.33 9.47
C ALA A 199 -26.47 9.56 8.66
N ALA A 200 -27.41 10.28 8.02
CA ALA A 200 -27.10 11.50 7.27
C ALA A 200 -26.53 12.61 8.18
N GLU A 201 -27.08 12.78 9.37
CA GLU A 201 -26.53 13.72 10.37
C GLU A 201 -25.10 13.33 10.76
N MET A 202 -24.81 12.05 10.96
CA MET A 202 -23.46 11.57 11.27
C MET A 202 -22.48 11.82 10.12
N VAL A 203 -22.88 11.63 8.86
CA VAL A 203 -22.06 11.94 7.68
C VAL A 203 -21.67 13.41 7.66
N LEU A 204 -22.64 14.31 7.85
CA LEU A 204 -22.39 15.76 7.89
C LEU A 204 -21.53 16.16 9.09
N PHE A 205 -21.72 15.51 10.24
CA PHE A 205 -20.89 15.74 11.41
C PHE A 205 -19.42 15.36 11.16
N VAL A 206 -19.16 14.19 10.55
CA VAL A 206 -17.82 13.74 10.22
C VAL A 206 -17.12 14.72 9.26
N GLU A 207 -17.83 15.22 8.25
CA GLU A 207 -17.29 16.22 7.31
C GLU A 207 -16.98 17.53 8.04
N THR A 208 -17.90 18.03 8.84
CA THR A 208 -17.73 19.29 9.59
C THR A 208 -16.55 19.18 10.55
N LEU A 209 -16.44 18.09 11.29
CA LEU A 209 -15.32 17.85 12.21
C LEU A 209 -13.97 17.90 11.50
N ALA A 210 -13.85 17.24 10.35
CA ALA A 210 -12.61 17.26 9.58
C ALA A 210 -12.28 18.67 9.04
N ARG A 211 -13.28 19.42 8.58
CA ARG A 211 -13.11 20.81 8.12
C ARG A 211 -12.64 21.74 9.25
N ASP A 212 -13.21 21.61 10.44
CA ASP A 212 -12.85 22.41 11.61
C ASP A 212 -11.41 22.13 12.08
N HIS A 213 -10.89 20.92 11.81
CA HIS A 213 -9.54 20.48 12.15
C HIS A 213 -8.59 20.41 10.93
N ALA A 214 -8.90 21.12 9.85
CA ALA A 214 -8.08 21.11 8.64
C ALA A 214 -6.63 21.61 8.88
N ARG A 215 -6.42 22.45 9.90
CA ARG A 215 -5.06 22.91 10.28
C ARG A 215 -4.20 21.81 10.90
N ASP A 216 -4.83 20.79 11.44
CA ASP A 216 -4.17 19.60 12.01
C ASP A 216 -3.96 18.52 10.97
N ALA A 217 -4.15 18.85 9.68
CA ALA A 217 -4.12 17.93 8.54
C ALA A 217 -5.09 16.72 8.69
N MET A 218 -6.18 16.90 9.46
CA MET A 218 -7.21 15.89 9.62
C MET A 218 -8.03 15.75 8.33
N VAL A 219 -8.19 14.52 7.88
CA VAL A 219 -9.11 14.13 6.81
C VAL A 219 -10.07 13.08 7.33
N ALA A 220 -11.31 13.12 6.89
CA ALA A 220 -12.30 12.10 7.23
C ALA A 220 -13.30 11.92 6.09
N THR A 221 -13.78 10.70 5.92
CA THR A 221 -14.77 10.37 4.91
C THR A 221 -15.63 9.20 5.36
N VAL A 222 -16.88 9.16 4.88
CA VAL A 222 -17.74 7.98 4.96
C VAL A 222 -17.70 7.31 3.59
N GLY A 223 -16.95 6.22 3.49
CA GLY A 223 -16.72 5.54 2.21
C GLY A 223 -17.84 4.56 1.83
N ARG A 224 -18.73 4.20 2.75
CA ARG A 224 -19.84 3.27 2.51
C ARG A 224 -21.00 3.52 3.46
N ILE A 225 -22.23 3.48 2.94
CA ILE A 225 -23.50 3.51 3.66
C ILE A 225 -24.30 2.23 3.29
#